data_a1c2548ec47f2c2c256a9bad5fae33a3
#
_entry.id   a1c2548ec47f2c2c256a9bad5fae33a3
#
_cell.length_a   1.000
_cell.length_b   1.000
_cell.length_c   1.000
_cell.angle_alpha   90.00
_cell.angle_beta   90.00
_cell.angle_gamma   90.00
#
_symmetry.space_group_name_H-M   'P 1'
#
loop_
_entity.id
_entity.type
_entity.pdbx_description
1 polymer ?
#
loop_
_entity_poly.entity_id
_entity_poly.type
_entity_poly.pdbx_seq_one_letter_code
_entity_poly.pdbx_strand_id
1 'polypeptide(L)'
;MLSVKSDMGMTAIQRYINKKATKGYCLKSIVPFILFPPLHFMVFTFKKSDKKQIGYFVEYQRFEDDSLEKTYIQDMKDQGWTLFTNVPVSFRNNGEFIFYTDQASLISQIKVTREDLIRDAQLQFQHGCILACLFVIFFSIFPLSNYTNTFLGFVSHYFFLIIALATILYASIKYILIKKSILK
;
A
#
# COMPACT_ATOMS: atom_id res chain seq x y z
N MET A 1 -4.20 -0.70 19.85
CA MET A 1 -2.88 -1.00 19.30
C MET A 1 -2.62 -0.14 18.10
N LEU A 2 -1.51 0.56 18.06
CA LEU A 2 -1.07 1.39 16.93
C LEU A 2 0.00 0.64 16.14
N SER A 3 0.00 0.75 14.83
CA SER A 3 1.04 0.22 13.95
C SER A 3 1.25 1.13 12.75
N VAL A 4 2.50 1.45 12.47
CA VAL A 4 2.91 2.22 11.30
C VAL A 4 3.54 1.29 10.28
N LYS A 5 3.15 1.42 9.02
CA LYS A 5 3.68 0.67 7.90
C LYS A 5 4.03 1.62 6.77
N SER A 6 5.19 1.41 6.18
CA SER A 6 5.59 2.11 4.96
C SER A 6 4.99 1.41 3.75
N ASP A 7 4.66 2.18 2.75
CA ASP A 7 4.24 1.82 1.39
C ASP A 7 3.84 0.34 1.20
N MET A 8 2.59 0.06 1.55
CA MET A 8 2.03 -1.28 1.39
C MET A 8 1.10 -1.27 0.20
N GLY A 9 1.36 -2.12 -0.79
CA GLY A 9 0.37 -2.43 -1.82
C GLY A 9 -0.89 -3.05 -1.21
N MET A 10 -2.00 -3.00 -1.95
CA MET A 10 -3.34 -3.44 -1.48
C MET A 10 -3.34 -4.85 -0.90
N THR A 11 -2.67 -5.79 -1.56
CA THR A 11 -2.55 -7.16 -1.06
C THR A 11 -1.81 -7.26 0.26
N ALA A 12 -0.80 -6.42 0.45
CA ALA A 12 -0.07 -6.38 1.71
C ALA A 12 -0.92 -5.77 2.82
N ILE A 13 -1.69 -4.72 2.52
CA ILE A 13 -2.68 -4.13 3.44
C ILE A 13 -3.71 -5.18 3.82
N GLN A 14 -4.36 -5.81 2.84
CA GLN A 14 -5.38 -6.83 3.05
C GLN A 14 -4.87 -7.99 3.92
N ARG A 15 -3.69 -8.53 3.62
CA ARG A 15 -3.06 -9.58 4.43
C ARG A 15 -2.76 -9.12 5.84
N TYR A 16 -2.24 -7.89 5.98
CA TYR A 16 -1.86 -7.35 7.28
C TYR A 16 -3.08 -7.17 8.19
N ILE A 17 -4.15 -6.53 7.71
CA ILE A 17 -5.36 -6.30 8.50
C ILE A 17 -6.08 -7.61 8.81
N ASN A 18 -6.16 -8.56 7.85
CA ASN A 18 -6.73 -9.88 8.10
C ASN A 18 -5.90 -10.70 9.11
N LYS A 19 -4.56 -10.63 9.06
CA LYS A 19 -3.69 -11.24 10.07
C LYS A 19 -3.91 -10.66 11.47
N LYS A 20 -4.33 -9.39 11.58
CA LYS A 20 -4.73 -8.80 12.88
C LYS A 20 -6.12 -9.25 13.29
N ALA A 21 -7.04 -9.37 12.33
CA ALA A 21 -8.39 -9.86 12.58
C ALA A 21 -8.39 -11.30 13.12
N THR A 22 -7.56 -12.19 12.56
CA THR A 22 -7.42 -13.57 13.09
C THR A 22 -6.89 -13.62 14.53
N LYS A 23 -6.24 -12.55 15.01
CA LYS A 23 -5.77 -12.41 16.39
C LYS A 23 -6.78 -11.70 17.31
N GLY A 24 -8.01 -11.51 16.85
CA GLY A 24 -9.08 -10.87 17.62
C GLY A 24 -8.98 -9.35 17.67
N TYR A 25 -8.34 -8.72 16.69
CA TYR A 25 -8.30 -7.26 16.56
C TYR A 25 -9.13 -6.81 15.36
N CYS A 26 -9.95 -5.79 15.53
CA CYS A 26 -10.59 -5.10 14.40
C CYS A 26 -9.93 -3.76 14.14
N LEU A 27 -9.95 -3.36 12.87
CA LEU A 27 -9.46 -2.08 12.41
C LEU A 27 -10.35 -0.97 12.98
N LYS A 28 -9.74 0.07 13.57
CA LYS A 28 -10.43 1.24 14.11
C LYS A 28 -10.28 2.44 13.17
N SER A 29 -9.09 2.65 12.64
CA SER A 29 -8.81 3.71 11.68
C SER A 29 -7.56 3.40 10.86
N ILE A 30 -7.53 3.98 9.67
CA ILE A 30 -6.34 4.08 8.82
C ILE A 30 -6.15 5.56 8.52
N VAL A 31 -4.95 6.05 8.73
CA VAL A 31 -4.57 7.41 8.39
C VAL A 31 -3.38 7.34 7.44
N PRO A 32 -3.55 7.74 6.18
CA PRO A 32 -2.43 7.89 5.27
C PRO A 32 -1.61 9.09 5.72
N PHE A 33 -0.31 8.92 5.78
CA PHE A 33 0.63 9.98 6.08
C PHE A 33 1.63 10.06 4.93
N ILE A 34 1.57 11.16 4.18
CA ILE A 34 2.47 11.44 3.07
C ILE A 34 3.52 12.41 3.59
N LEU A 35 4.74 11.94 3.76
CA LEU A 35 5.84 12.79 4.18
C LEU A 35 6.28 13.68 3.01
N PHE A 36 6.51 13.07 1.86
CA PHE A 36 6.68 13.65 0.53
C PHE A 36 6.54 12.51 -0.50
N PRO A 37 6.02 12.77 -1.68
CA PRO A 37 5.97 11.75 -2.72
C PRO A 37 7.40 11.24 -3.04
N PRO A 38 7.67 9.94 -3.10
CA PRO A 38 6.75 8.80 -3.02
C PRO A 38 6.69 8.10 -1.64
N LEU A 39 7.15 8.73 -0.55
CA LEU A 39 7.16 8.10 0.79
C LEU A 39 5.78 8.22 1.44
N HIS A 40 5.00 7.16 1.30
CA HIS A 40 3.70 7.00 1.90
C HIS A 40 3.80 6.08 3.11
N PHE A 41 3.26 6.52 4.22
CA PHE A 41 3.08 5.71 5.41
C PHE A 41 1.60 5.55 5.71
N MET A 42 1.22 4.39 6.18
CA MET A 42 -0.11 4.15 6.70
C MET A 42 -0.06 3.87 8.19
N VAL A 43 -0.82 4.62 8.93
CA VAL A 43 -0.97 4.43 10.38
C VAL A 43 -2.26 3.68 10.62
N PHE A 44 -2.13 2.44 11.07
CA PHE A 44 -3.26 1.57 11.41
C PHE A 44 -3.50 1.61 12.91
N THR A 45 -4.75 1.87 13.29
CA THR A 45 -5.18 1.73 14.67
C THR A 45 -6.12 0.54 14.79
N PHE A 46 -5.87 -0.32 15.77
CA PHE A 46 -6.67 -1.50 16.03
C PHE A 46 -7.25 -1.46 17.44
N LYS A 47 -8.46 -2.01 17.60
CA LYS A 47 -9.07 -2.30 18.91
C LYS A 47 -9.31 -3.81 19.04
N LYS A 48 -9.36 -4.31 20.28
CA LYS A 48 -9.76 -5.69 20.53
C LYS A 48 -11.23 -5.85 20.12
N SER A 49 -11.55 -6.94 19.46
CA SER A 49 -12.90 -7.22 18.97
C SER A 49 -13.51 -8.35 19.78
N ASP A 50 -14.77 -8.16 20.17
CA ASP A 50 -15.58 -9.23 20.75
C ASP A 50 -16.20 -10.15 19.68
N LYS A 51 -16.16 -9.73 18.41
CA LYS A 51 -16.60 -10.55 17.27
C LYS A 51 -15.59 -11.65 16.98
N LYS A 52 -16.08 -12.88 16.85
CA LYS A 52 -15.23 -14.06 16.62
C LYS A 52 -14.51 -14.05 15.28
N GLN A 53 -15.09 -13.39 14.27
CA GLN A 53 -14.53 -13.40 12.92
C GLN A 53 -14.89 -12.12 12.16
N ILE A 54 -13.89 -11.47 11.62
CA ILE A 54 -14.06 -10.31 10.72
C ILE A 54 -13.09 -10.49 9.56
N GLY A 55 -13.57 -10.31 8.33
CA GLY A 55 -12.75 -10.31 7.13
C GLY A 55 -12.72 -8.93 6.50
N TYR A 56 -11.58 -8.56 5.94
CA TYR A 56 -11.38 -7.31 5.22
C TYR A 56 -11.00 -7.59 3.78
N PHE A 57 -11.67 -6.90 2.87
CA PHE A 57 -11.38 -6.88 1.45
C PHE A 57 -10.88 -5.50 1.06
N VAL A 58 -9.77 -5.45 0.33
CA VAL A 58 -9.13 -4.19 -0.10
C VAL A 58 -9.04 -4.19 -1.61
N GLU A 59 -9.59 -3.18 -2.23
CA GLU A 59 -9.60 -3.02 -3.66
C GLU A 59 -9.30 -1.58 -4.08
N TYR A 60 -8.55 -1.43 -5.17
CA TYR A 60 -8.34 -0.13 -5.80
C TYR A 60 -9.34 0.05 -6.92
N GLN A 61 -10.10 1.12 -6.84
CA GLN A 61 -11.06 1.51 -7.87
C GLN A 61 -10.82 2.95 -8.33
N ARG A 62 -11.13 3.16 -9.58
CA ARG A 62 -11.10 4.48 -10.21
C ARG A 62 -12.46 4.76 -10.81
N PHE A 63 -13.06 5.85 -10.40
CA PHE A 63 -14.34 6.29 -10.93
C PHE A 63 -14.17 7.59 -11.72
N GLU A 64 -14.95 7.72 -12.79
CA GLU A 64 -14.99 8.94 -13.59
C GLU A 64 -15.79 10.03 -12.89
N ASP A 65 -16.80 9.63 -12.10
CA ASP A 65 -17.64 10.52 -11.32
C ASP A 65 -18.09 9.89 -9.98
N ASP A 66 -18.64 10.74 -9.11
CA ASP A 66 -19.12 10.35 -7.78
C ASP A 66 -20.37 9.44 -7.81
N SER A 67 -21.13 9.42 -8.91
CA SER A 67 -22.32 8.59 -9.02
C SER A 67 -21.93 7.12 -9.19
N LEU A 68 -20.90 6.85 -9.98
CA LEU A 68 -20.34 5.51 -10.17
C LEU A 68 -19.71 4.98 -8.87
N GLU A 69 -19.00 5.84 -8.11
CA GLU A 69 -18.49 5.46 -6.80
C GLU A 69 -19.63 5.04 -5.85
N LYS A 70 -20.69 5.84 -5.78
CA LYS A 70 -21.84 5.53 -4.92
C LYS A 70 -22.53 4.24 -5.32
N THR A 71 -22.70 4.00 -6.63
CA THR A 71 -23.28 2.77 -7.17
C THR A 71 -22.42 1.57 -6.77
N TYR A 72 -21.11 1.65 -6.97
CA TYR A 72 -20.18 0.60 -6.58
C TYR A 72 -20.26 0.28 -5.06
N ILE A 73 -20.28 1.30 -4.21
CA ILE A 73 -20.41 1.12 -2.77
C ILE A 73 -21.73 0.44 -2.41
N GLN A 74 -22.83 0.81 -3.10
CA GLN A 74 -24.13 0.18 -2.89
C GLN A 74 -24.13 -1.29 -3.33
N ASP A 75 -23.57 -1.59 -4.50
CA ASP A 75 -23.43 -2.97 -5.01
C ASP A 75 -22.65 -3.86 -4.04
N MET A 76 -21.58 -3.33 -3.48
CA MET A 76 -20.79 -4.04 -2.47
C MET A 76 -21.60 -4.28 -1.19
N LYS A 77 -22.39 -3.30 -0.78
CA LYS A 77 -23.28 -3.41 0.38
C LYS A 77 -24.37 -4.48 0.17
N ASP A 78 -24.96 -4.54 -1.01
CA ASP A 78 -25.97 -5.52 -1.37
C ASP A 78 -25.40 -6.95 -1.41
N GLN A 79 -24.10 -7.09 -1.70
CA GLN A 79 -23.35 -8.34 -1.57
C GLN A 79 -22.96 -8.69 -0.12
N GLY A 80 -23.25 -7.84 0.86
CA GLY A 80 -22.98 -8.10 2.29
C GLY A 80 -21.64 -7.53 2.80
N TRP A 81 -21.01 -6.65 2.01
CA TRP A 81 -19.82 -5.92 2.42
C TRP A 81 -20.19 -4.56 3.01
N THR A 82 -19.47 -4.13 4.02
CA THR A 82 -19.65 -2.79 4.61
C THR A 82 -18.38 -1.97 4.33
N LEU A 83 -18.55 -0.79 3.76
CA LEU A 83 -17.44 0.12 3.56
C LEU A 83 -16.88 0.54 4.92
N PHE A 84 -15.58 0.32 5.12
CA PHE A 84 -14.86 0.83 6.28
C PHE A 84 -14.32 2.23 6.00
N THR A 85 -13.62 2.40 4.89
CA THR A 85 -13.08 3.69 4.47
C THR A 85 -12.67 3.63 3.00
N ASN A 86 -12.62 4.79 2.37
CA ASN A 86 -11.92 5.03 1.13
C ASN A 86 -10.66 5.84 1.45
N VAL A 87 -9.49 5.31 1.12
CA VAL A 87 -8.20 6.01 1.28
C VAL A 87 -7.86 6.65 -0.06
N PRO A 88 -7.95 7.97 -0.20
CA PRO A 88 -7.63 8.64 -1.46
C PRO A 88 -6.14 8.46 -1.79
N VAL A 89 -5.86 7.95 -2.99
CA VAL A 89 -4.48 7.74 -3.48
C VAL A 89 -4.02 8.88 -4.40
N SER A 90 -4.95 9.68 -4.92
CA SER A 90 -4.67 10.83 -5.77
C SER A 90 -5.72 11.93 -5.64
N PHE A 91 -5.46 13.09 -6.27
CA PHE A 91 -6.38 14.25 -6.30
C PHE A 91 -7.65 14.03 -7.16
N ARG A 92 -7.84 12.86 -7.75
CA ARG A 92 -9.04 12.48 -8.50
C ARG A 92 -9.69 11.30 -7.79
N ASN A 93 -10.97 11.05 -7.99
CA ASN A 93 -11.84 10.00 -7.41
C ASN A 93 -11.26 8.56 -7.50
N ASN A 94 -10.00 8.42 -7.17
CA ASN A 94 -9.26 7.16 -7.14
C ASN A 94 -8.92 6.86 -5.69
N GLY A 95 -9.25 5.68 -5.23
CA GLY A 95 -8.98 5.31 -3.86
C GLY A 95 -8.80 3.82 -3.65
N GLU A 96 -8.18 3.50 -2.53
CA GLU A 96 -8.18 2.16 -1.98
C GLU A 96 -9.41 2.02 -1.09
N PHE A 97 -10.38 1.26 -1.57
CA PHE A 97 -11.60 0.94 -0.83
C PHE A 97 -11.32 -0.23 0.10
N ILE A 98 -11.65 -0.06 1.36
CA ILE A 98 -11.52 -1.09 2.37
C ILE A 98 -12.90 -1.42 2.88
N PHE A 99 -13.34 -2.63 2.59
CA PHE A 99 -14.59 -3.19 3.06
C PHE A 99 -14.35 -4.19 4.17
N TYR A 100 -15.35 -4.44 4.98
CA TYR A 100 -15.34 -5.50 5.97
C TYR A 100 -16.67 -6.27 5.98
N THR A 101 -16.60 -7.51 6.46
CA THR A 101 -17.76 -8.36 6.69
C THR A 101 -17.52 -9.26 7.90
N ASP A 102 -18.60 -9.72 8.55
CA ASP A 102 -18.57 -10.79 9.56
C ASP A 102 -19.23 -12.08 9.06
N GLN A 103 -19.63 -12.12 7.79
CA GLN A 103 -20.20 -13.30 7.14
C GLN A 103 -19.10 -14.29 6.77
N ALA A 104 -19.12 -15.49 7.35
CA ALA A 104 -18.10 -16.52 7.12
C ALA A 104 -17.99 -16.95 5.66
N SER A 105 -19.10 -16.97 4.92
CA SER A 105 -19.13 -17.29 3.48
C SER A 105 -18.32 -16.32 2.65
N LEU A 106 -18.43 -15.01 2.93
CA LEU A 106 -17.67 -13.98 2.24
C LEU A 106 -16.20 -13.97 2.66
N ILE A 107 -15.94 -14.18 3.96
CA ILE A 107 -14.55 -14.26 4.47
C ILE A 107 -13.78 -15.38 3.76
N SER A 108 -14.41 -16.52 3.50
CA SER A 108 -13.79 -17.64 2.79
C SER A 108 -13.46 -17.33 1.32
N GLN A 109 -14.11 -16.32 0.74
CA GLN A 109 -13.88 -15.86 -0.63
C GLN A 109 -12.73 -14.85 -0.74
N ILE A 110 -12.27 -14.28 0.38
CA ILE A 110 -11.15 -13.33 0.39
C ILE A 110 -9.88 -14.08 -0.04
N LYS A 111 -9.57 -14.02 -1.31
CA LYS A 111 -8.35 -14.59 -1.87
C LYS A 111 -7.50 -13.46 -2.45
N VAL A 112 -6.22 -13.56 -2.19
CA VAL A 112 -5.24 -12.73 -2.90
C VAL A 112 -4.93 -13.45 -4.18
N THR A 113 -5.31 -12.85 -5.29
CA THR A 113 -5.01 -13.41 -6.59
C THR A 113 -3.55 -13.17 -6.93
N ARG A 114 -3.10 -13.84 -7.94
CA ARG A 114 -1.76 -13.69 -8.46
C ARG A 114 -1.58 -12.36 -9.19
N GLU A 115 -2.61 -11.95 -9.93
CA GLU A 115 -2.68 -10.65 -10.60
C GLU A 115 -2.49 -9.52 -9.60
N ASP A 116 -3.11 -9.61 -8.43
CA ASP A 116 -2.93 -8.64 -7.35
C ASP A 116 -1.48 -8.56 -6.86
N LEU A 117 -0.82 -9.73 -6.73
CA LEU A 117 0.60 -9.76 -6.32
C LEU A 117 1.52 -9.16 -7.38
N ILE A 118 1.24 -9.41 -8.66
CA ILE A 118 1.99 -8.84 -9.77
C ILE A 118 1.78 -7.32 -9.79
N ARG A 119 0.55 -6.86 -9.68
CA ARG A 119 0.20 -5.44 -9.64
C ARG A 119 0.89 -4.72 -8.48
N ASP A 120 0.85 -5.29 -7.28
CA ASP A 120 1.57 -4.74 -6.13
C ASP A 120 3.08 -4.65 -6.37
N ALA A 121 3.68 -5.67 -7.00
CA ALA A 121 5.10 -5.64 -7.31
C ALA A 121 5.45 -4.59 -8.37
N GLN A 122 4.57 -4.41 -9.38
CA GLN A 122 4.74 -3.37 -10.39
C GLN A 122 4.63 -1.96 -9.79
N LEU A 123 3.66 -1.71 -8.92
CA LEU A 123 3.51 -0.44 -8.22
C LEU A 123 4.74 -0.12 -7.37
N GLN A 124 5.25 -1.10 -6.62
CA GLN A 124 6.47 -0.93 -5.82
C GLN A 124 7.69 -0.63 -6.70
N PHE A 125 7.81 -1.27 -7.87
CA PHE A 125 8.87 -0.98 -8.82
C PHE A 125 8.75 0.45 -9.37
N GLN A 126 7.55 0.87 -9.78
CA GLN A 126 7.31 2.24 -10.28
C GLN A 126 7.64 3.28 -9.22
N HIS A 127 7.24 3.08 -7.96
CA HIS A 127 7.60 3.97 -6.86
C HIS A 127 9.11 4.03 -6.64
N GLY A 128 9.81 2.90 -6.73
CA GLY A 128 11.27 2.87 -6.67
C GLY A 128 11.93 3.67 -7.78
N CYS A 129 11.42 3.55 -9.02
CA CYS A 129 11.92 4.33 -10.15
C CYS A 129 11.67 5.83 -9.99
N ILE A 130 10.47 6.23 -9.54
CA ILE A 130 10.15 7.63 -9.26
C ILE A 130 11.09 8.20 -8.18
N LEU A 131 11.31 7.45 -7.11
CA LEU A 131 12.24 7.84 -6.04
C LEU A 131 13.66 8.05 -6.59
N ALA A 132 14.13 7.14 -7.43
CA ALA A 132 15.46 7.25 -8.06
C ALA A 132 15.53 8.49 -8.98
N CYS A 133 14.49 8.75 -9.79
CA CYS A 133 14.44 9.92 -10.65
C CYS A 133 14.44 11.23 -9.85
N LEU A 134 13.62 11.32 -8.80
CA LEU A 134 13.58 12.49 -7.91
C LEU A 134 14.93 12.71 -7.24
N PHE A 135 15.60 11.63 -6.85
CA PHE A 135 16.94 11.68 -6.30
C PHE A 135 17.92 12.29 -7.32
N VAL A 136 17.96 11.79 -8.56
CA VAL A 136 18.82 12.29 -9.62
C VAL A 136 18.55 13.76 -9.90
N ILE A 137 17.28 14.17 -10.01
CA ILE A 137 16.88 15.56 -10.23
C ILE A 137 17.37 16.46 -9.09
N PHE A 138 17.13 16.05 -7.84
CA PHE A 138 17.55 16.82 -6.68
C PHE A 138 19.06 17.06 -6.66
N PHE A 139 19.84 16.03 -6.95
CA PHE A 139 21.30 16.15 -6.97
C PHE A 139 21.86 16.85 -8.21
N SER A 140 21.11 16.89 -9.31
CA SER A 140 21.46 17.71 -10.48
C SER A 140 21.28 19.20 -10.20
N ILE A 141 20.28 19.57 -9.38
CA ILE A 141 19.99 20.97 -9.02
C ILE A 141 20.91 21.44 -7.89
N PHE A 142 21.24 20.54 -6.95
CA PHE A 142 22.12 20.84 -5.81
C PHE A 142 23.44 20.10 -5.95
N PRO A 143 24.41 20.62 -6.73
CA PRO A 143 25.66 19.92 -6.99
C PRO A 143 26.46 19.71 -5.70
N LEU A 144 27.15 18.61 -5.64
CA LEU A 144 27.93 18.10 -4.49
C LEU A 144 28.98 19.08 -3.95
N SER A 145 29.43 20.03 -4.75
CA SER A 145 30.54 20.93 -4.39
C SER A 145 30.34 21.70 -3.08
N ASN A 146 29.08 21.86 -2.66
CA ASN A 146 28.75 22.61 -1.43
C ASN A 146 28.66 21.73 -0.16
N TYR A 147 28.57 20.39 -0.29
CA TYR A 147 28.29 19.49 0.84
C TYR A 147 29.36 18.42 1.09
N THR A 148 30.28 18.20 0.16
CA THR A 148 31.25 17.10 0.25
C THR A 148 32.41 17.34 1.22
N ASN A 149 32.51 18.53 1.77
CA ASN A 149 33.56 18.83 2.77
C ASN A 149 33.27 18.23 4.14
N THR A 150 32.13 17.57 4.33
CA THR A 150 31.81 16.87 5.57
C THR A 150 31.44 15.41 5.29
N PHE A 151 32.00 14.49 6.08
CA PHE A 151 31.68 13.06 6.03
C PHE A 151 30.15 12.80 6.12
N LEU A 152 29.44 13.58 6.91
CA LEU A 152 27.98 13.51 7.01
C LEU A 152 27.27 13.87 5.69
N GLY A 153 27.74 14.86 4.96
CA GLY A 153 27.17 15.24 3.66
C GLY A 153 27.35 14.13 2.63
N PHE A 154 28.51 13.50 2.60
CA PHE A 154 28.79 12.34 1.76
C PHE A 154 27.88 11.14 2.10
N VAL A 155 27.80 10.76 3.38
CA VAL A 155 26.95 9.64 3.83
C VAL A 155 25.47 9.89 3.55
N SER A 156 24.97 11.08 3.84
CA SER A 156 23.57 11.40 3.56
C SER A 156 23.24 11.33 2.06
N HIS A 157 24.18 11.73 1.23
CA HIS A 157 24.05 11.71 -0.21
C HIS A 157 23.92 10.28 -0.77
N TYR A 158 24.86 9.40 -0.44
CA TYR A 158 24.83 8.03 -0.93
C TYR A 158 23.75 7.18 -0.24
N PHE A 159 23.35 7.53 0.97
CA PHE A 159 22.29 6.82 1.70
C PHE A 159 20.98 6.76 0.94
N PHE A 160 20.52 7.87 0.39
CA PHE A 160 19.31 7.92 -0.42
C PHE A 160 19.44 7.13 -1.72
N LEU A 161 20.61 7.19 -2.37
CA LEU A 161 20.89 6.39 -3.57
C LEU A 161 20.84 4.90 -3.27
N ILE A 162 21.45 4.48 -2.19
CA ILE A 162 21.45 3.08 -1.73
C ILE A 162 20.01 2.61 -1.47
N ILE A 163 19.20 3.43 -0.79
CA ILE A 163 17.80 3.08 -0.52
C ILE A 163 17.01 2.95 -1.84
N ALA A 164 17.16 3.89 -2.77
CA ALA A 164 16.48 3.84 -4.06
C ALA A 164 16.85 2.57 -4.85
N LEU A 165 18.15 2.27 -4.95
CA LEU A 165 18.64 1.07 -5.62
C LEU A 165 18.19 -0.22 -4.92
N ALA A 166 18.22 -0.26 -3.60
CA ALA A 166 17.73 -1.40 -2.83
C ALA A 166 16.24 -1.63 -3.02
N THR A 167 15.43 -0.56 -3.11
CA THR A 167 13.98 -0.65 -3.36
C THR A 167 13.69 -1.19 -4.75
N ILE A 168 14.39 -0.69 -5.77
CA ILE A 168 14.26 -1.18 -7.16
C ILE A 168 14.67 -2.65 -7.25
N LEU A 169 15.80 -3.01 -6.65
CA LEU A 169 16.30 -4.39 -6.66
C LEU A 169 15.32 -5.34 -5.96
N TYR A 170 14.82 -4.96 -4.79
CA TYR A 170 13.82 -5.73 -4.04
C TYR A 170 12.54 -5.95 -4.85
N ALA A 171 12.00 -4.89 -5.45
CA ALA A 171 10.79 -4.96 -6.27
C ALA A 171 11.00 -5.84 -7.52
N SER A 172 12.18 -5.74 -8.15
CA SER A 172 12.55 -6.57 -9.32
C SER A 172 12.66 -8.04 -8.95
N ILE A 173 13.33 -8.37 -7.86
CA ILE A 173 13.45 -9.76 -7.37
C ILE A 173 12.06 -10.31 -7.04
N LYS A 174 11.24 -9.54 -6.33
CA LYS A 174 9.87 -9.95 -5.98
C LYS A 174 9.04 -10.22 -7.24
N TYR A 175 9.09 -9.34 -8.23
CA TYR A 175 8.40 -9.54 -9.51
C TYR A 175 8.84 -10.82 -10.23
N ILE A 176 10.18 -11.06 -10.32
CA ILE A 176 10.74 -12.24 -10.95
C ILE A 176 10.32 -13.52 -10.22
N LEU A 177 10.35 -13.53 -8.87
CA LEU A 177 9.94 -14.68 -8.07
C LEU A 177 8.47 -15.02 -8.26
N ILE A 178 7.60 -14.00 -8.27
CA ILE A 178 6.17 -14.18 -8.54
C ILE A 178 5.97 -14.73 -9.95
N LYS A 179 6.68 -14.20 -10.94
CA LYS A 179 6.60 -14.66 -12.33
C LYS A 179 7.13 -16.08 -12.51
N LYS A 180 8.21 -16.47 -11.85
CA LYS A 180 8.78 -17.83 -11.90
C LYS A 180 7.92 -18.88 -11.20
N SER A 181 7.21 -18.55 -10.13
CA SER A 181 6.27 -19.47 -9.47
C SER A 181 5.10 -19.88 -10.37
N ILE A 182 5.03 -19.30 -11.55
CA ILE A 182 4.04 -19.52 -12.62
C ILE A 182 4.43 -20.66 -13.56
N LEU A 183 5.72 -20.87 -13.71
CA LEU A 183 6.29 -21.83 -14.68
C LEU A 183 6.46 -23.23 -14.06
N LYS A 184 6.02 -23.40 -12.84
CA LYS A 184 5.90 -24.72 -12.16
C LYS A 184 4.44 -25.04 -11.89
#